data_abe402b3b49e0445f44b2129bce9b401
#
_entry.id   abe402b3b49e0445f44b2129bce9b401
#
_cell.length_a   1.000
_cell.length_b   1.000
_cell.length_c   1.000
_cell.angle_alpha   90.00
_cell.angle_beta   90.00
_cell.angle_gamma   90.00
#
_symmetry.space_group_name_H-M   'P 1'
#
loop_
_entity.id
_entity.type
_entity.pdbx_description
1 polymer ?
#
loop_
_entity_poly.entity_id
_entity_poly.type
_entity_poly.pdbx_seq_one_letter_code
_entity_poly.pdbx_strand_id
1 'polypeptide(L)'
;TVIAGGRYLSGDQPLCAFGIPHSGHALSAEIEWPDGSFSEVQQITPNALYEVKQSSAKIRTHQVPNQVKPLFKDASDRIKVQHVENLHDDFISHPLMPSSQSQLGPGVCAVDVDGDGIDELFIGGSKGGRLLGFKYPQASQGETEVALKLSWGGNLKLIRDNATILGHKTLSSGLVLLSALSSYEDGLSVG
;
A
#
# COMPACT_ATOMS: atom_id res chain seq x y z
N THR A 1 1.13 -22.14 -8.26
CA THR A 1 2.51 -21.66 -8.48
C THR A 1 3.48 -22.74 -8.05
N VAL A 2 4.45 -23.06 -8.91
CA VAL A 2 5.56 -23.95 -8.58
C VAL A 2 6.73 -23.08 -8.17
N ILE A 3 7.26 -23.30 -6.97
CA ILE A 3 8.38 -22.53 -6.43
C ILE A 3 9.58 -23.46 -6.29
N ALA A 4 10.69 -23.10 -6.95
CA ALA A 4 11.95 -23.79 -6.76
C ALA A 4 12.55 -23.42 -5.38
N GLY A 5 12.83 -24.40 -4.55
CA GLY A 5 13.41 -24.18 -3.23
C GLY A 5 12.47 -24.43 -2.06
N GLY A 6 11.46 -23.74 -1.85
CA GLY A 6 10.33 -23.89 -0.90
C GLY A 6 10.58 -24.33 0.55
N ARG A 7 11.80 -24.78 0.92
CA ARG A 7 12.14 -25.28 2.27
C ARG A 7 13.51 -24.78 2.73
N TYR A 8 13.73 -24.77 4.04
CA TYR A 8 14.90 -24.13 4.65
C TYR A 8 16.27 -24.63 4.16
N LEU A 9 16.46 -25.93 3.95
CA LEU A 9 17.73 -26.52 3.49
C LEU A 9 17.55 -27.51 2.33
N SER A 10 16.38 -27.55 1.71
CA SER A 10 16.07 -28.47 0.61
C SER A 10 15.09 -27.82 -0.37
N GLY A 11 15.09 -28.30 -1.60
CA GLY A 11 14.11 -27.93 -2.62
C GLY A 11 13.15 -29.08 -2.89
N ASP A 12 11.91 -28.78 -3.21
CA ASP A 12 10.98 -29.75 -3.74
C ASP A 12 11.23 -29.90 -5.25
N GLN A 13 11.00 -31.10 -5.77
CA GLN A 13 11.02 -31.33 -7.21
C GLN A 13 9.91 -30.46 -7.85
N PRO A 14 10.18 -29.80 -8.99
CA PRO A 14 9.18 -28.97 -9.67
C PRO A 14 8.11 -29.85 -10.37
N LEU A 15 7.39 -30.62 -9.56
CA LEU A 15 6.34 -31.54 -9.98
C LEU A 15 5.01 -31.10 -9.35
N CYS A 16 3.97 -30.94 -10.17
CA CYS A 16 2.62 -30.70 -9.72
C CYS A 16 1.71 -31.85 -10.09
N ALA A 17 0.99 -32.39 -9.11
CA ALA A 17 -0.07 -33.36 -9.35
C ALA A 17 -1.44 -32.70 -9.30
N PHE A 18 -2.28 -32.96 -10.29
CA PHE A 18 -3.63 -32.44 -10.39
C PHE A 18 -4.66 -33.58 -10.41
N GLY A 19 -5.67 -33.48 -9.56
CA GLY A 19 -6.82 -34.36 -9.63
C GLY A 19 -7.69 -33.99 -10.83
N ILE A 20 -7.99 -34.96 -11.67
CA ILE A 20 -8.84 -34.78 -12.85
C ILE A 20 -10.21 -35.42 -12.59
N PRO A 21 -11.31 -34.65 -12.66
CA PRO A 21 -12.63 -35.22 -12.53
C PRO A 21 -12.93 -36.15 -13.74
N HIS A 22 -13.74 -37.20 -13.51
CA HIS A 22 -14.23 -38.10 -14.56
C HIS A 22 -15.27 -37.37 -15.44
N SER A 23 -14.85 -36.31 -16.11
CA SER A 23 -15.69 -35.60 -17.08
C SER A 23 -15.17 -35.94 -18.49
N GLY A 24 -16.02 -36.35 -19.38
CA GLY A 24 -15.67 -36.67 -20.77
C GLY A 24 -15.25 -35.48 -21.62
N HIS A 25 -14.76 -34.41 -21.00
CA HIS A 25 -14.27 -33.19 -21.66
C HIS A 25 -12.78 -33.30 -21.97
N ALA A 26 -12.38 -32.76 -23.12
CA ALA A 26 -10.98 -32.57 -23.45
C ALA A 26 -10.32 -31.63 -22.44
N LEU A 27 -9.18 -32.04 -21.87
CA LEU A 27 -8.44 -31.31 -20.90
C LEU A 27 -7.21 -30.64 -21.55
N SER A 28 -6.90 -29.43 -21.14
CA SER A 28 -5.68 -28.72 -21.50
C SER A 28 -5.01 -28.13 -20.27
N ALA A 29 -3.70 -27.91 -20.32
CA ALA A 29 -2.96 -27.19 -19.30
C ALA A 29 -2.24 -26.02 -19.94
N GLU A 30 -2.28 -24.90 -19.28
CA GLU A 30 -1.50 -23.71 -19.61
C GLU A 30 -0.47 -23.47 -18.50
N ILE A 31 0.77 -23.29 -18.87
CA ILE A 31 1.90 -23.03 -17.99
C ILE A 31 2.39 -21.63 -18.32
N GLU A 32 2.33 -20.73 -17.35
CA GLU A 32 2.93 -19.40 -17.41
C GLU A 32 4.31 -19.44 -16.79
N TRP A 33 5.30 -19.00 -17.53
CA TRP A 33 6.69 -18.94 -17.11
C TRP A 33 7.05 -17.60 -16.46
N PRO A 34 8.11 -17.54 -15.64
CA PRO A 34 8.48 -16.31 -14.94
C PRO A 34 8.80 -15.11 -15.83
N ASP A 35 9.15 -15.33 -17.11
CA ASP A 35 9.40 -14.30 -18.11
C ASP A 35 8.12 -13.81 -18.82
N GLY A 36 6.95 -14.30 -18.43
CA GLY A 36 5.67 -13.96 -19.03
C GLY A 36 5.35 -14.75 -20.31
N SER A 37 6.23 -15.66 -20.76
CA SER A 37 5.92 -16.59 -21.85
C SER A 37 5.00 -17.70 -21.35
N PHE A 38 4.34 -18.40 -22.25
CA PHE A 38 3.44 -19.50 -21.89
C PHE A 38 3.60 -20.72 -22.78
N SER A 39 3.32 -21.89 -22.22
CA SER A 39 3.22 -23.16 -22.94
C SER A 39 1.84 -23.74 -22.74
N GLU A 40 1.28 -24.33 -23.79
CA GLU A 40 -0.02 -24.99 -23.76
C GLU A 40 0.14 -26.47 -24.14
N VAL A 41 -0.44 -27.34 -23.33
CA VAL A 41 -0.56 -28.78 -23.61
C VAL A 41 -2.03 -29.08 -23.81
N GLN A 42 -2.39 -29.47 -25.03
CA GLN A 42 -3.75 -29.82 -25.36
C GLN A 42 -3.95 -31.36 -25.30
N GLN A 43 -5.19 -31.78 -25.11
CA GLN A 43 -5.57 -33.20 -25.09
C GLN A 43 -4.83 -34.01 -24.02
N ILE A 44 -4.84 -33.52 -22.79
CA ILE A 44 -4.25 -34.21 -21.65
C ILE A 44 -5.01 -35.51 -21.37
N THR A 45 -4.27 -36.60 -21.24
CA THR A 45 -4.80 -37.90 -20.81
C THR A 45 -4.58 -38.12 -19.34
N PRO A 46 -5.54 -38.69 -18.59
CA PRO A 46 -5.36 -39.03 -17.17
C PRO A 46 -4.21 -40.02 -16.95
N ASN A 47 -3.64 -40.02 -15.75
CA ASN A 47 -2.56 -40.91 -15.32
C ASN A 47 -1.31 -40.85 -16.21
N ALA A 48 -0.99 -39.67 -16.75
CA ALA A 48 0.21 -39.43 -17.54
C ALA A 48 1.09 -38.35 -16.87
N LEU A 49 2.38 -38.44 -17.08
CA LEU A 49 3.35 -37.43 -16.69
C LEU A 49 3.72 -36.62 -17.93
N TYR A 50 3.60 -35.30 -17.83
CA TYR A 50 3.96 -34.37 -18.88
C TYR A 50 5.21 -33.57 -18.47
N GLU A 51 6.25 -33.65 -19.26
CA GLU A 51 7.40 -32.76 -19.16
C GLU A 51 7.24 -31.58 -20.13
N VAL A 52 7.17 -30.38 -19.60
CA VAL A 52 7.00 -29.16 -20.40
C VAL A 52 8.27 -28.31 -20.29
N LYS A 53 8.86 -27.96 -21.43
CA LYS A 53 10.09 -27.19 -21.50
C LYS A 53 9.78 -25.74 -21.91
N GLN A 54 10.35 -24.79 -21.17
CA GLN A 54 10.21 -23.36 -21.46
C GLN A 54 10.74 -22.98 -22.84
N SER A 55 11.76 -23.72 -23.35
CA SER A 55 12.34 -23.45 -24.68
C SER A 55 11.33 -23.51 -25.84
N SER A 56 10.17 -24.14 -25.62
CA SER A 56 9.08 -24.19 -26.58
C SER A 56 7.93 -23.22 -26.28
N ALA A 57 8.11 -22.35 -25.29
CA ALA A 57 7.09 -21.39 -24.88
C ALA A 57 6.86 -20.31 -25.94
N LYS A 58 5.62 -19.86 -26.03
CA LYS A 58 5.20 -18.76 -26.88
C LYS A 58 5.18 -17.45 -26.09
N ILE A 59 5.56 -16.38 -26.71
CA ILE A 59 5.38 -15.04 -26.11
C ILE A 59 3.90 -14.71 -26.23
N ARG A 60 3.26 -14.44 -25.08
CA ARG A 60 1.91 -13.89 -25.08
C ARG A 60 2.00 -12.44 -25.57
N THR A 61 1.45 -12.18 -26.74
CA THR A 61 1.21 -10.79 -27.12
C THR A 61 0.22 -10.23 -26.12
N HIS A 62 0.71 -9.49 -25.12
CA HIS A 62 -0.16 -8.79 -24.20
C HIS A 62 -1.08 -7.90 -25.03
N GLN A 63 -2.33 -8.30 -25.16
CA GLN A 63 -3.35 -7.30 -25.38
C GLN A 63 -3.29 -6.42 -24.13
N VAL A 64 -2.77 -5.22 -24.30
CA VAL A 64 -2.81 -4.20 -23.25
C VAL A 64 -4.26 -4.22 -22.75
N PRO A 65 -4.51 -4.59 -21.48
CA PRO A 65 -5.89 -4.63 -21.00
C PRO A 65 -6.50 -3.27 -21.33
N ASN A 66 -7.69 -3.26 -21.92
CA ASN A 66 -8.44 -2.02 -22.15
C ASN A 66 -8.19 -1.13 -20.95
N GLN A 67 -7.64 0.06 -21.17
CA GLN A 67 -7.19 0.94 -20.11
C GLN A 67 -8.26 0.99 -19.03
N VAL A 68 -8.03 0.24 -17.94
CA VAL A 68 -8.94 0.25 -16.82
C VAL A 68 -8.93 1.68 -16.35
N LYS A 69 -10.06 2.36 -16.51
CA LYS A 69 -10.18 3.75 -16.09
C LYS A 69 -9.76 3.80 -14.61
N PRO A 70 -8.74 4.57 -14.25
CA PRO A 70 -8.25 4.58 -12.87
C PRO A 70 -9.38 5.03 -11.95
N LEU A 71 -9.57 4.30 -10.85
CA LEU A 71 -10.56 4.65 -9.81
C LEU A 71 -10.17 5.93 -9.05
N PHE A 72 -8.88 6.26 -9.04
CA PHE A 72 -8.32 7.41 -8.34
C PHE A 72 -7.60 8.31 -9.35
N LYS A 73 -7.68 9.61 -9.12
CA LYS A 73 -6.93 10.63 -9.85
C LYS A 73 -5.92 11.25 -8.89
N ASP A 74 -4.74 11.55 -9.38
CA ASP A 74 -3.77 12.34 -8.63
C ASP A 74 -4.36 13.74 -8.32
N ALA A 75 -4.30 14.12 -7.07
CA ALA A 75 -4.80 15.39 -6.55
C ALA A 75 -3.71 16.14 -5.75
N SER A 76 -2.44 15.81 -5.96
CA SER A 76 -1.30 16.40 -5.24
C SER A 76 -1.24 17.92 -5.39
N ASP A 77 -1.68 18.44 -6.52
CA ASP A 77 -1.76 19.89 -6.75
C ASP A 77 -2.72 20.64 -5.81
N ARG A 78 -3.63 19.90 -5.17
CA ARG A 78 -4.61 20.47 -4.24
C ARG A 78 -4.01 20.70 -2.86
N ILE A 79 -2.98 19.93 -2.50
CA ILE A 79 -2.28 19.99 -1.22
C ILE A 79 -0.86 20.47 -1.48
N LYS A 80 -0.62 21.77 -1.31
CA LYS A 80 0.71 22.37 -1.55
C LYS A 80 1.64 22.19 -0.34
N VAL A 81 1.66 20.99 0.22
CA VAL A 81 2.51 20.64 1.37
C VAL A 81 3.22 19.35 1.06
N GLN A 82 4.50 19.35 1.31
CA GLN A 82 5.34 18.15 1.25
C GLN A 82 5.70 17.75 2.67
N HIS A 83 5.44 16.48 3.00
CA HIS A 83 5.97 15.90 4.23
C HIS A 83 7.49 15.76 4.10
N VAL A 84 8.20 16.14 5.13
CA VAL A 84 9.66 16.08 5.19
C VAL A 84 10.03 15.26 6.42
N GLU A 85 10.77 14.19 6.21
CA GLU A 85 11.32 13.34 7.26
C GLU A 85 12.77 13.73 7.59
N ASN A 86 13.17 13.47 8.84
CA ASN A 86 14.55 13.53 9.23
C ASN A 86 15.28 12.29 8.74
N LEU A 87 16.54 12.45 8.36
CA LEU A 87 17.35 11.30 7.99
C LEU A 87 17.61 10.41 9.22
N HIS A 88 17.17 9.18 9.17
CA HIS A 88 17.42 8.16 10.18
C HIS A 88 17.87 6.85 9.53
N ASP A 89 18.89 6.21 10.08
CA ASP A 89 19.39 4.93 9.62
C ASP A 89 19.13 3.85 10.69
N ASP A 90 18.10 3.07 10.47
CA ASP A 90 17.69 1.98 11.34
C ASP A 90 18.78 0.94 11.56
N PHE A 91 19.58 0.69 10.53
CA PHE A 91 20.58 -0.38 10.54
C PHE A 91 21.80 -0.07 11.41
N ILE A 92 22.01 1.19 11.80
CA ILE A 92 23.02 1.56 12.81
C ILE A 92 22.64 0.95 14.16
N SER A 93 21.37 1.03 14.54
CA SER A 93 20.88 0.55 15.84
C SER A 93 20.44 -0.93 15.78
N HIS A 94 19.94 -1.36 14.63
CA HIS A 94 19.34 -2.66 14.43
C HIS A 94 19.84 -3.33 13.13
N PRO A 95 21.11 -3.74 13.07
CA PRO A 95 21.74 -4.20 11.82
C PRO A 95 21.14 -5.49 11.23
N LEU A 96 20.35 -6.23 12.01
CA LEU A 96 19.72 -7.48 11.57
C LEU A 96 18.27 -7.31 11.10
N MET A 97 17.77 -6.08 11.02
CA MET A 97 16.42 -5.85 10.50
C MET A 97 16.35 -6.15 9.00
N PRO A 98 15.29 -6.81 8.55
CA PRO A 98 15.10 -7.12 7.12
C PRO A 98 14.71 -5.90 6.28
N SER A 99 14.16 -4.86 6.91
CA SER A 99 13.71 -3.63 6.25
C SER A 99 13.67 -2.48 7.24
N SER A 100 13.80 -1.25 6.75
CA SER A 100 13.64 -0.04 7.56
C SER A 100 12.22 0.05 8.12
N GLN A 101 12.11 0.52 9.36
CA GLN A 101 10.85 0.79 10.07
C GLN A 101 10.69 2.27 10.41
N SER A 102 11.72 3.08 10.22
CA SER A 102 11.66 4.54 10.29
C SER A 102 11.07 5.11 8.99
N GLN A 103 10.72 6.37 9.02
CA GLN A 103 10.32 7.15 7.83
C GLN A 103 9.17 6.52 7.03
N LEU A 104 8.22 5.88 7.73
CA LEU A 104 7.06 5.24 7.09
C LEU A 104 5.98 6.23 6.62
N GLY A 105 6.26 7.51 6.77
CA GLY A 105 5.36 8.59 6.41
C GLY A 105 4.43 9.04 7.55
N PRO A 106 3.70 10.13 7.35
CA PRO A 106 2.87 10.74 8.38
C PRO A 106 1.59 9.96 8.63
N GLY A 107 1.09 10.03 9.86
CA GLY A 107 -0.29 9.69 10.15
C GLY A 107 -1.25 10.62 9.39
N VAL A 108 -2.33 10.08 8.87
CA VAL A 108 -3.36 10.84 8.13
C VAL A 108 -4.73 10.51 8.71
N CYS A 109 -5.56 11.53 8.91
CA CYS A 109 -6.93 11.37 9.39
C CYS A 109 -7.86 12.33 8.65
N ALA A 110 -9.04 11.84 8.28
CA ALA A 110 -10.13 12.67 7.79
C ALA A 110 -11.26 12.61 8.80
N VAL A 111 -11.75 13.76 9.23
CA VAL A 111 -12.83 13.87 10.22
C VAL A 111 -13.47 15.25 10.18
N ASP A 112 -14.79 15.31 10.26
CA ASP A 112 -15.57 16.54 10.36
C ASP A 112 -15.43 17.18 11.77
N VAL A 113 -14.56 18.18 11.87
CA VAL A 113 -14.25 18.84 13.16
C VAL A 113 -15.20 19.97 13.50
N ASP A 114 -15.83 20.59 12.52
CA ASP A 114 -16.72 21.75 12.76
C ASP A 114 -18.21 21.43 12.60
N GLY A 115 -18.54 20.19 12.20
CA GLY A 115 -19.90 19.72 12.10
C GLY A 115 -20.65 20.15 10.85
N ASP A 116 -19.90 20.57 9.80
CA ASP A 116 -20.52 21.01 8.52
C ASP A 116 -20.85 19.83 7.58
N GLY A 117 -20.49 18.60 7.96
CA GLY A 117 -20.72 17.38 7.21
C GLY A 117 -19.64 17.08 6.17
N ILE A 118 -18.56 17.85 6.15
CA ILE A 118 -17.42 17.67 5.27
C ILE A 118 -16.19 17.39 6.14
N ASP A 119 -15.51 16.26 5.88
CA ASP A 119 -14.33 15.92 6.64
C ASP A 119 -13.15 16.84 6.33
N GLU A 120 -12.50 17.36 7.37
CA GLU A 120 -11.19 17.98 7.27
C GLU A 120 -10.09 16.93 7.23
N LEU A 121 -9.03 17.23 6.48
CA LEU A 121 -7.85 16.38 6.34
C LEU A 121 -6.76 16.81 7.31
N PHE A 122 -6.31 15.90 8.16
CA PHE A 122 -5.16 16.11 9.05
C PHE A 122 -3.98 15.25 8.60
N ILE A 123 -2.80 15.88 8.53
CA ILE A 123 -1.55 15.24 8.15
C ILE A 123 -0.53 15.49 9.27
N GLY A 124 0.02 14.42 9.80
CA GLY A 124 1.07 14.44 10.81
C GLY A 124 2.38 15.00 10.27
N GLY A 125 3.25 15.36 11.16
CA GLY A 125 4.59 15.81 10.83
C GLY A 125 5.67 14.94 11.48
N SER A 126 6.88 15.05 10.97
CA SER A 126 8.07 14.50 11.58
C SER A 126 8.53 15.34 12.77
N LYS A 127 9.54 14.86 13.49
CA LYS A 127 10.22 15.57 14.58
C LYS A 127 10.69 16.95 14.12
N GLY A 128 10.29 17.97 14.84
CA GLY A 128 10.52 19.38 14.48
C GLY A 128 9.57 19.95 13.45
N GLY A 129 8.74 19.10 12.82
CA GLY A 129 7.64 19.48 11.92
C GLY A 129 6.39 19.93 12.67
N ARG A 130 5.26 19.90 11.99
CA ARG A 130 3.97 20.36 12.51
C ARG A 130 2.85 19.41 12.09
N LEU A 131 1.84 19.29 12.93
CA LEU A 131 0.55 18.76 12.54
C LEU A 131 -0.18 19.81 11.67
N LEU A 132 -0.62 19.40 10.51
CA LEU A 132 -1.33 20.26 9.55
C LEU A 132 -2.78 19.81 9.40
N GLY A 133 -3.71 20.76 9.41
CA GLY A 133 -5.12 20.52 9.15
C GLY A 133 -5.61 21.34 7.97
N PHE A 134 -6.30 20.70 7.06
CA PHE A 134 -6.80 21.30 5.83
C PHE A 134 -8.32 21.24 5.79
N LYS A 135 -8.94 22.37 5.53
CA LYS A 135 -10.38 22.47 5.31
C LYS A 135 -10.69 22.54 3.81
N TYR A 136 -11.72 21.83 3.39
CA TYR A 136 -12.30 22.00 2.07
C TYR A 136 -13.01 23.36 2.02
N PRO A 137 -12.63 24.31 1.16
CA PRO A 137 -13.41 25.51 0.99
C PRO A 137 -14.75 25.12 0.36
N GLN A 138 -15.84 25.73 0.83
CA GLN A 138 -17.13 25.55 0.17
C GLN A 138 -17.01 25.99 -1.27
N ALA A 139 -17.30 25.06 -2.20
CA ALA A 139 -17.25 25.35 -3.62
C ALA A 139 -18.28 26.43 -3.96
N SER A 140 -17.83 27.50 -4.60
CA SER A 140 -18.73 28.41 -5.30
C SER A 140 -19.42 27.59 -6.39
N GLN A 141 -20.70 27.88 -6.66
CA GLN A 141 -21.46 27.14 -7.67
C GLN A 141 -20.71 27.14 -9.02
N GLY A 142 -20.25 25.96 -9.44
CA GLY A 142 -19.57 25.77 -10.72
C GLY A 142 -18.08 25.39 -10.64
N GLU A 143 -17.42 25.45 -9.48
CA GLU A 143 -16.04 24.99 -9.32
C GLU A 143 -16.00 23.48 -9.08
N THR A 144 -15.39 22.76 -10.01
CA THR A 144 -15.22 21.28 -9.92
C THR A 144 -13.96 20.86 -9.19
N GLU A 145 -13.02 21.77 -8.99
CA GLU A 145 -11.74 21.50 -8.32
C GLU A 145 -11.37 22.66 -7.39
N VAL A 146 -11.36 22.40 -6.08
CA VAL A 146 -11.03 23.41 -5.07
C VAL A 146 -9.76 22.97 -4.33
N ALA A 147 -8.79 23.89 -4.19
CA ALA A 147 -7.59 23.65 -3.39
C ALA A 147 -7.93 23.63 -1.90
N LEU A 148 -7.38 22.67 -1.17
CA LEU A 148 -7.53 22.61 0.28
C LEU A 148 -6.86 23.82 0.95
N LYS A 149 -7.53 24.44 1.90
CA LYS A 149 -6.97 25.55 2.69
C LYS A 149 -6.42 25.05 4.01
N LEU A 150 -5.19 25.43 4.33
CA LEU A 150 -4.63 25.21 5.65
C LEU A 150 -5.46 25.97 6.70
N SER A 151 -6.13 25.24 7.58
CA SER A 151 -6.98 25.81 8.64
C SER A 151 -6.34 25.75 10.00
N TRP A 152 -5.51 24.74 10.25
CA TRP A 152 -4.78 24.54 11.48
C TRP A 152 -3.32 24.22 11.18
N GLY A 153 -2.47 25.08 11.57
CA GLY A 153 -1.03 24.90 11.55
C GLY A 153 -0.51 25.63 12.79
N GLY A 154 -0.62 24.98 13.93
CA GLY A 154 -0.12 25.56 15.18
C GLY A 154 1.38 25.83 15.12
N ASN A 155 1.85 26.83 15.89
CA ASN A 155 3.29 27.07 16.08
C ASN A 155 3.98 25.99 16.92
N LEU A 156 3.23 24.98 17.38
CA LEU A 156 3.73 23.88 18.18
C LEU A 156 4.54 22.95 17.27
N LYS A 157 5.84 22.95 17.49
CA LYS A 157 6.72 21.97 16.84
C LYS A 157 6.58 20.63 17.53
N LEU A 158 6.49 19.59 16.73
CA LEU A 158 6.46 18.23 17.23
C LEU A 158 7.82 17.84 17.79
N ILE A 159 7.82 17.23 18.97
CA ILE A 159 9.04 16.72 19.61
C ILE A 159 9.46 15.36 19.08
N ARG A 160 8.52 14.65 18.43
CA ARG A 160 8.64 13.32 17.83
C ARG A 160 7.75 13.21 16.60
N ASP A 161 7.95 12.16 15.84
CA ASP A 161 7.12 11.88 14.66
C ASP A 161 5.68 11.53 15.04
N ASN A 162 4.72 12.00 14.26
CA ASN A 162 3.34 11.56 14.37
C ASN A 162 3.17 10.20 13.69
N ALA A 163 3.08 9.15 14.47
CA ALA A 163 2.84 7.80 13.97
C ALA A 163 1.40 7.60 13.48
N THR A 164 0.43 8.13 14.22
CA THR A 164 -0.99 7.95 13.92
C THR A 164 -1.79 9.16 14.40
N ILE A 165 -2.83 9.51 13.65
CA ILE A 165 -3.81 10.52 14.03
C ILE A 165 -5.19 9.87 13.97
N LEU A 166 -6.01 10.06 15.00
CA LEU A 166 -7.38 9.59 15.07
C LEU A 166 -8.32 10.71 15.51
N GLY A 167 -9.35 10.96 14.73
CA GLY A 167 -10.46 11.81 15.13
C GLY A 167 -11.54 11.01 15.87
N HIS A 168 -11.97 11.47 17.02
CA HIS A 168 -13.05 10.84 17.78
C HIS A 168 -14.08 11.87 18.21
N LYS A 169 -15.33 11.63 17.82
CA LYS A 169 -16.48 12.46 18.23
C LYS A 169 -16.99 11.97 19.57
N THR A 170 -16.94 12.83 20.58
CA THR A 170 -17.45 12.51 21.92
C THR A 170 -18.88 12.97 22.08
N LEU A 171 -19.64 12.29 22.94
CA LEU A 171 -21.05 12.63 23.20
C LEU A 171 -21.24 13.96 23.95
N SER A 172 -20.22 14.41 24.67
CA SER A 172 -20.34 15.55 25.60
C SER A 172 -19.44 16.76 25.28
N SER A 173 -18.32 16.58 24.61
CA SER A 173 -17.28 17.62 24.49
C SER A 173 -16.88 17.96 23.06
N GLY A 174 -17.61 17.42 22.06
CA GLY A 174 -17.27 17.66 20.67
C GLY A 174 -16.22 16.69 20.14
N LEU A 175 -15.41 17.13 19.19
CA LEU A 175 -14.37 16.33 18.56
C LEU A 175 -13.07 16.38 19.35
N VAL A 176 -12.41 15.23 19.46
CA VAL A 176 -11.05 15.07 20.00
C VAL A 176 -10.15 14.49 18.93
N LEU A 177 -9.03 15.13 18.65
CA LEU A 177 -7.95 14.58 17.84
C LEU A 177 -6.92 13.94 18.76
N LEU A 178 -6.74 12.65 18.62
CA LEU A 178 -5.69 11.88 19.29
C LEU A 178 -4.53 11.72 18.33
N SER A 179 -3.34 12.11 18.77
CA SER A 179 -2.11 11.99 18.00
C SER A 179 -1.11 11.14 18.78
N ALA A 180 -0.74 10.00 18.24
CA ALA A 180 0.31 9.16 18.79
C ALA A 180 1.67 9.66 18.29
N LEU A 181 2.63 9.78 19.19
CA LEU A 181 4.00 10.14 18.86
C LEU A 181 4.89 8.90 18.92
N SER A 182 5.72 8.72 17.92
CA SER A 182 6.71 7.63 17.87
C SER A 182 7.97 8.03 18.63
N SER A 183 8.46 7.15 19.49
CA SER A 183 9.79 7.27 20.12
C SER A 183 10.87 6.43 19.41
N TYR A 184 10.54 5.81 18.30
CA TYR A 184 11.41 4.87 17.63
C TYR A 184 12.77 5.47 17.25
N GLU A 185 12.78 6.65 16.67
CA GLU A 185 14.02 7.34 16.24
C GLU A 185 14.79 7.99 17.39
N ASP A 186 14.17 8.11 18.57
CA ASP A 186 14.85 8.62 19.77
C ASP A 186 15.65 7.54 20.51
N GLY A 187 15.51 6.27 20.12
CA GLY A 187 16.14 5.14 20.82
C GLY A 187 15.56 4.88 22.21
N LEU A 188 14.39 5.41 22.50
CA LEU A 188 13.73 5.22 23.80
C LEU A 188 12.95 3.90 23.81
N SER A 189 13.01 3.20 24.94
CA SER A 189 12.30 1.94 25.16
C SER A 189 10.83 2.12 25.52
N VAL A 190 10.41 3.34 25.82
CA VAL A 190 9.04 3.72 26.17
C VAL A 190 8.63 4.98 25.40
N GLY A 191 7.42 4.99 24.89
CA GLY A 191 6.83 6.12 24.16
C GLY A 191 6.27 7.19 25.08
#